data_991488f8026fbf22372ab8dccbb6fbcc
#
_entry.id   991488f8026fbf22372ab8dccbb6fbcc
#
_cell.length_a   1.000
_cell.length_b   1.000
_cell.length_c   1.000
_cell.angle_alpha   90.00
_cell.angle_beta   90.00
_cell.angle_gamma   90.00
#
_symmetry.space_group_name_H-M   'P 1'
#
loop_
_entity.id
_entity.type
_entity.pdbx_description
1 polymer ?
#
loop_
_entity_poly.entity_id
_entity_poly.type
_entity_poly.pdbx_seq_one_letter_code
_entity_poly.pdbx_strand_id
1 'polypeptide(L)'
;MKANLSRLIKLDRIPEKYYSPASEVERVAISREENVYVEIYESVDEASRREAERIANLVNQAVETKGKCVLALGAGNCTHSTYQALIDLYRKGKISFRNVIVFNISEFYSKDGNGPSTFQRLKSVFLDNIDIPESNIHTMDTEMARADLFKMCQQYEKAIERAGGIDLVMCEIGMQGALAFNEPGTKSSSGCRLVLLANQTRHAIANDYKVDVAPESAVTLGISNLMQARNIVCFAWGEYYAPVVASTVEGPVTDALPSSFLQTHNHTLLVLDLAA
;
A
#
# COMPACT_ATOMS: atom_id res chain seq x y z
N MET A 1 18.03 5.46 -26.82
CA MET A 1 16.65 5.75 -26.36
C MET A 1 15.80 4.55 -26.77
N LYS A 2 15.37 3.70 -25.80
CA LYS A 2 14.35 2.70 -26.10
C LYS A 2 13.04 3.45 -26.27
N ALA A 3 12.38 3.29 -27.41
CA ALA A 3 11.07 3.88 -27.63
C ALA A 3 10.11 3.35 -26.57
N ASN A 4 9.45 4.23 -25.86
CA ASN A 4 8.37 3.84 -24.93
C ASN A 4 7.19 3.42 -25.81
N LEU A 5 7.01 2.11 -25.99
CA LEU A 5 5.97 1.53 -26.83
C LEU A 5 4.58 1.62 -26.18
N SER A 6 4.47 1.90 -24.86
CA SER A 6 3.21 2.01 -24.17
C SER A 6 2.30 3.10 -24.73
N ARG A 7 2.88 4.19 -25.29
CA ARG A 7 2.11 5.25 -26.00
C ARG A 7 1.43 4.76 -27.29
N LEU A 8 1.79 3.59 -27.78
CA LEU A 8 1.19 2.99 -28.99
C LEU A 8 0.05 2.02 -28.65
N ILE A 9 -0.10 1.66 -27.38
CA ILE A 9 -1.17 0.78 -26.91
C ILE A 9 -2.40 1.67 -26.71
N LYS A 10 -3.41 1.44 -27.55
CA LYS A 10 -4.73 2.03 -27.34
C LYS A 10 -5.52 1.11 -26.43
N LEU A 11 -5.96 1.58 -25.27
CA LEU A 11 -6.74 0.83 -24.29
C LEU A 11 -8.03 0.23 -24.88
N ASP A 12 -8.60 0.92 -25.88
CA ASP A 12 -9.77 0.44 -26.64
C ASP A 12 -9.51 -0.86 -27.45
N ARG A 13 -8.26 -1.32 -27.52
CA ARG A 13 -7.88 -2.56 -28.19
C ARG A 13 -7.59 -3.73 -27.24
N ILE A 14 -7.62 -3.50 -25.93
CA ILE A 14 -7.45 -4.59 -24.96
C ILE A 14 -8.76 -5.37 -24.92
N PRO A 15 -8.77 -6.67 -25.33
CA PRO A 15 -9.97 -7.46 -25.27
C PRO A 15 -10.48 -7.60 -23.83
N GLU A 16 -11.80 -7.43 -23.66
CA GLU A 16 -12.47 -7.49 -22.35
C GLU A 16 -12.13 -8.74 -21.53
N LYS A 17 -11.92 -9.87 -22.19
CA LYS A 17 -11.54 -11.13 -21.53
C LYS A 17 -10.29 -11.02 -20.64
N TYR A 18 -9.38 -10.09 -20.90
CA TYR A 18 -8.15 -9.92 -20.10
C TYR A 18 -8.38 -9.19 -18.78
N TYR A 19 -9.47 -8.43 -18.64
CA TYR A 19 -9.79 -7.73 -17.38
C TYR A 19 -11.19 -8.08 -16.84
N SER A 20 -12.03 -8.73 -17.65
CA SER A 20 -13.35 -9.24 -17.27
C SER A 20 -13.61 -10.63 -17.89
N PRO A 21 -12.86 -11.67 -17.45
CA PRO A 21 -13.01 -13.01 -17.98
C PRO A 21 -14.42 -13.57 -17.70
N ALA A 22 -15.02 -14.20 -18.70
CA ALA A 22 -16.37 -14.72 -18.62
C ALA A 22 -16.49 -15.98 -17.71
N SER A 23 -15.36 -16.61 -17.38
CA SER A 23 -15.32 -17.81 -16.55
C SER A 23 -14.00 -17.96 -15.79
N GLU A 24 -14.03 -18.76 -14.73
CA GLU A 24 -12.82 -19.11 -13.97
C GLU A 24 -11.76 -19.82 -14.83
N VAL A 25 -12.19 -20.64 -15.81
CA VAL A 25 -11.27 -21.31 -16.75
C VAL A 25 -10.56 -20.30 -17.63
N GLU A 26 -11.28 -19.29 -18.12
CA GLU A 26 -10.68 -18.21 -18.90
C GLU A 26 -9.72 -17.36 -18.05
N ARG A 27 -10.11 -17.04 -16.82
CA ARG A 27 -9.24 -16.33 -15.88
C ARG A 27 -7.93 -17.07 -15.64
N VAL A 28 -7.97 -18.35 -15.33
CA VAL A 28 -6.78 -19.19 -15.13
C VAL A 28 -5.91 -19.24 -16.39
N ALA A 29 -6.53 -19.24 -17.58
CA ALA A 29 -5.77 -19.29 -18.83
C ALA A 29 -5.01 -17.98 -19.13
N ILE A 30 -5.59 -16.81 -18.81
CA ILE A 30 -4.95 -15.51 -19.04
C ILE A 30 -3.96 -15.13 -17.96
N SER A 31 -4.15 -15.61 -16.71
CA SER A 31 -3.26 -15.34 -15.57
C SER A 31 -2.15 -16.40 -15.39
N ARG A 32 -1.89 -17.21 -16.40
CA ARG A 32 -0.97 -18.34 -16.31
C ARG A 32 0.45 -17.98 -15.91
N GLU A 33 0.92 -16.80 -16.32
CA GLU A 33 2.27 -16.32 -16.03
C GLU A 33 2.32 -15.40 -14.79
N GLU A 34 1.16 -15.15 -14.17
CA GLU A 34 1.06 -14.33 -12.96
C GLU A 34 1.45 -15.14 -11.72
N ASN A 35 2.39 -14.61 -10.95
CA ASN A 35 2.85 -15.23 -9.70
C ASN A 35 2.22 -14.58 -8.44
N VAL A 36 1.34 -13.60 -8.65
CA VAL A 36 0.53 -12.94 -7.62
C VAL A 36 -0.87 -12.73 -8.18
N TYR A 37 -1.89 -12.79 -7.32
CA TYR A 37 -3.27 -12.59 -7.77
C TYR A 37 -3.50 -11.14 -8.17
N VAL A 38 -4.00 -10.92 -9.39
CA VAL A 38 -4.23 -9.60 -9.98
C VAL A 38 -5.70 -9.42 -10.31
N GLU A 39 -6.26 -8.25 -10.03
CA GLU A 39 -7.56 -7.81 -10.55
C GLU A 39 -7.38 -6.49 -11.30
N ILE A 40 -7.85 -6.46 -12.55
CA ILE A 40 -7.78 -5.31 -13.44
C ILE A 40 -9.18 -4.75 -13.64
N TYR A 41 -9.33 -3.44 -13.50
CA TYR A 41 -10.61 -2.76 -13.61
C TYR A 41 -10.59 -1.70 -14.72
N GLU A 42 -11.75 -1.41 -15.31
CA GLU A 42 -11.87 -0.38 -16.34
C GLU A 42 -11.57 1.03 -15.81
N SER A 43 -11.81 1.26 -14.52
CA SER A 43 -11.58 2.55 -13.88
C SER A 43 -11.14 2.43 -12.43
N VAL A 44 -10.36 3.42 -11.98
CA VAL A 44 -9.96 3.58 -10.59
C VAL A 44 -11.17 3.68 -9.66
N ASP A 45 -12.25 4.34 -10.08
CA ASP A 45 -13.48 4.47 -9.28
C ASP A 45 -14.17 3.13 -9.05
N GLU A 46 -14.21 2.27 -10.07
CA GLU A 46 -14.78 0.93 -9.94
C GLU A 46 -13.91 0.07 -9.02
N ALA A 47 -12.61 0.00 -9.29
CA ALA A 47 -11.65 -0.70 -8.46
C ALA A 47 -11.76 -0.29 -6.99
N SER A 48 -11.77 1.03 -6.73
CA SER A 48 -11.83 1.59 -5.38
C SER A 48 -13.12 1.21 -4.64
N ARG A 49 -14.27 1.20 -5.32
CA ARG A 49 -15.54 0.77 -4.70
C ARG A 49 -15.54 -0.72 -4.38
N ARG A 50 -15.06 -1.56 -5.31
CA ARG A 50 -14.97 -3.01 -5.11
C ARG A 50 -14.06 -3.35 -3.96
N GLU A 51 -12.88 -2.71 -3.93
CA GLU A 51 -11.94 -2.94 -2.85
C GLU A 51 -12.42 -2.41 -1.51
N ALA A 52 -13.09 -1.27 -1.47
CA ALA A 52 -13.71 -0.78 -0.25
C ALA A 52 -14.76 -1.74 0.31
N GLU A 53 -15.59 -2.36 -0.54
CA GLU A 53 -16.54 -3.40 -0.13
C GLU A 53 -15.82 -4.65 0.41
N ARG A 54 -14.76 -5.10 -0.25
CA ARG A 54 -13.93 -6.24 0.18
C ARG A 54 -13.28 -5.97 1.54
N ILE A 55 -12.66 -4.80 1.70
CA ILE A 55 -12.03 -4.36 2.95
C ILE A 55 -13.07 -4.24 4.06
N ALA A 56 -14.24 -3.65 3.77
CA ALA A 56 -15.31 -3.54 4.76
C ALA A 56 -15.79 -4.92 5.24
N ASN A 57 -15.93 -5.88 4.34
CA ASN A 57 -16.30 -7.26 4.69
C ASN A 57 -15.20 -7.92 5.55
N LEU A 58 -13.92 -7.76 5.20
CA LEU A 58 -12.79 -8.26 5.98
C LEU A 58 -12.79 -7.65 7.39
N VAL A 59 -12.95 -6.34 7.50
CA VAL A 59 -13.00 -5.63 8.79
C VAL A 59 -14.17 -6.14 9.63
N ASN A 60 -15.38 -6.20 9.07
CA ASN A 60 -16.56 -6.67 9.79
C ASN A 60 -16.38 -8.12 10.27
N GLN A 61 -15.89 -9.01 9.42
CA GLN A 61 -15.61 -10.41 9.77
C GLN A 61 -14.55 -10.52 10.86
N ALA A 62 -13.47 -9.74 10.78
CA ALA A 62 -12.41 -9.75 11.79
C ALA A 62 -12.94 -9.22 13.13
N VAL A 63 -13.75 -8.16 13.14
CA VAL A 63 -14.37 -7.64 14.35
C VAL A 63 -15.37 -8.64 14.93
N GLU A 64 -16.18 -9.30 14.12
CA GLU A 64 -17.13 -10.32 14.58
C GLU A 64 -16.42 -11.53 15.20
N THR A 65 -15.35 -12.01 14.58
CA THR A 65 -14.65 -13.24 15.01
C THR A 65 -13.61 -13.04 16.11
N LYS A 66 -12.95 -11.86 16.13
CA LYS A 66 -11.80 -11.57 17.02
C LYS A 66 -12.02 -10.37 17.94
N GLY A 67 -13.15 -9.67 17.80
CA GLY A 67 -13.45 -8.44 18.54
C GLY A 67 -12.69 -7.20 18.03
N LYS A 68 -11.78 -7.34 17.08
CA LYS A 68 -10.99 -6.24 16.51
C LYS A 68 -10.45 -6.57 15.13
N CYS A 69 -10.04 -5.54 14.37
CA CYS A 69 -9.29 -5.66 13.12
C CYS A 69 -8.06 -4.75 13.16
N VAL A 70 -6.91 -5.22 12.71
CA VAL A 70 -5.63 -4.47 12.68
C VAL A 70 -5.26 -4.16 11.24
N LEU A 71 -5.21 -2.88 10.91
CA LEU A 71 -4.87 -2.38 9.58
C LEU A 71 -3.50 -1.70 9.59
N ALA A 72 -2.68 -1.95 8.58
CA ALA A 72 -1.48 -1.17 8.31
C ALA A 72 -1.69 -0.41 7.00
N LEU A 73 -1.70 0.93 7.07
CA LEU A 73 -2.19 1.79 6.01
C LEU A 73 -1.09 2.69 5.45
N GLY A 74 -0.99 2.75 4.12
CA GLY A 74 -0.19 3.73 3.38
C GLY A 74 -1.00 4.98 3.05
N ALA A 75 -0.31 6.08 2.81
CA ALA A 75 -0.91 7.38 2.46
C ALA A 75 -0.55 7.84 1.04
N GLY A 76 -0.28 6.90 0.15
CA GLY A 76 0.01 7.19 -1.25
C GLY A 76 -1.23 7.54 -2.06
N ASN A 77 -1.03 8.11 -3.24
CA ASN A 77 -2.12 8.60 -4.08
C ASN A 77 -3.05 7.48 -4.58
N CYS A 78 -2.51 6.28 -4.79
CA CYS A 78 -3.30 5.16 -5.28
C CYS A 78 -4.33 4.66 -4.25
N THR A 79 -4.15 4.95 -2.97
CA THR A 79 -5.08 4.52 -1.92
C THR A 79 -6.22 5.52 -1.65
N HIS A 80 -6.11 6.77 -2.11
CA HIS A 80 -7.05 7.86 -1.77
C HIS A 80 -8.49 7.57 -2.16
N SER A 81 -8.73 7.12 -3.38
CA SER A 81 -10.08 6.81 -3.88
C SER A 81 -10.73 5.67 -3.11
N THR A 82 -9.92 4.67 -2.70
CA THR A 82 -10.41 3.57 -1.85
C THR A 82 -10.74 4.06 -0.43
N TYR A 83 -9.95 4.97 0.14
CA TYR A 83 -10.30 5.61 1.42
C TYR A 83 -11.61 6.39 1.32
N GLN A 84 -11.81 7.14 0.24
CA GLN A 84 -13.07 7.86 0.03
C GLN A 84 -14.27 6.90 -0.06
N ALA A 85 -14.11 5.78 -0.78
CA ALA A 85 -15.15 4.76 -0.88
C ALA A 85 -15.45 4.07 0.49
N LEU A 86 -14.42 3.85 1.33
CA LEU A 86 -14.59 3.35 2.71
C LEU A 86 -15.34 4.35 3.59
N ILE A 87 -15.05 5.65 3.46
CA ILE A 87 -15.78 6.73 4.17
C ILE A 87 -17.26 6.71 3.75
N ASP A 88 -17.55 6.52 2.47
CA ASP A 88 -18.92 6.43 1.97
C ASP A 88 -19.66 5.20 2.52
N LEU A 89 -19.00 4.06 2.65
CA LEU A 89 -19.55 2.87 3.31
C LEU A 89 -19.79 3.10 4.79
N TYR A 90 -18.88 3.78 5.48
CA TYR A 90 -19.06 4.19 6.88
C TYR A 90 -20.26 5.11 7.04
N ARG A 91 -20.40 6.15 6.22
CA ARG A 91 -21.55 7.07 6.24
C ARG A 91 -22.88 6.38 5.97
N LYS A 92 -22.87 5.30 5.18
CA LYS A 92 -24.03 4.43 4.93
C LYS A 92 -24.27 3.39 6.04
N GLY A 93 -23.47 3.38 7.10
CA GLY A 93 -23.59 2.44 8.22
C GLY A 93 -23.24 0.98 7.84
N LYS A 94 -22.45 0.78 6.78
CA LYS A 94 -22.02 -0.55 6.32
C LYS A 94 -20.79 -1.07 7.03
N ILE A 95 -20.03 -0.18 7.67
CA ILE A 95 -18.80 -0.48 8.43
C ILE A 95 -18.68 0.53 9.58
N SER A 96 -18.07 0.09 10.68
CA SER A 96 -17.63 0.95 11.79
C SER A 96 -16.15 0.65 12.07
N PHE A 97 -15.40 1.69 12.39
CA PHE A 97 -13.97 1.58 12.70
C PHE A 97 -13.68 1.66 14.22
N ARG A 98 -14.69 1.62 15.07
CA ARG A 98 -14.52 1.70 16.55
C ARG A 98 -13.63 0.60 17.11
N ASN A 99 -13.68 -0.59 16.51
CA ASN A 99 -12.88 -1.75 16.90
C ASN A 99 -11.72 -2.02 15.92
N VAL A 100 -11.34 -1.02 15.11
CA VAL A 100 -10.19 -1.09 14.25
C VAL A 100 -9.00 -0.45 14.94
N ILE A 101 -7.82 -1.06 14.77
CA ILE A 101 -6.52 -0.52 15.18
C ILE A 101 -5.75 -0.23 13.91
N VAL A 102 -5.20 0.97 13.79
CA VAL A 102 -4.45 1.41 12.61
C VAL A 102 -2.99 1.65 12.97
N PHE A 103 -2.11 1.14 12.13
CA PHE A 103 -0.68 1.44 12.09
C PHE A 103 -0.37 2.11 10.75
N ASN A 104 0.32 3.26 10.72
CA ASN A 104 0.83 3.75 9.44
C ASN A 104 2.08 2.96 9.04
N ILE A 105 2.27 2.73 7.72
CA ILE A 105 3.38 1.89 7.23
C ILE A 105 4.70 2.61 7.12
N SER A 106 4.68 3.93 7.13
CA SER A 106 5.90 4.75 7.01
C SER A 106 5.65 6.19 7.43
N GLU A 107 6.72 6.90 7.84
CA GLU A 107 6.69 8.33 8.12
C GLU A 107 8.01 8.98 7.74
N PHE A 108 7.97 10.21 7.23
CA PHE A 108 9.17 10.96 6.95
C PHE A 108 9.90 11.31 8.25
N TYR A 109 11.23 11.21 8.22
CA TYR A 109 12.03 11.64 9.36
C TYR A 109 12.27 13.15 9.29
N SER A 110 11.80 13.85 10.30
CA SER A 110 12.03 15.28 10.48
C SER A 110 12.30 15.56 11.95
N LYS A 111 13.55 15.84 12.27
CA LYS A 111 13.96 16.15 13.66
C LYS A 111 13.20 17.35 14.26
N ASP A 112 12.80 18.29 13.42
CA ASP A 112 12.20 19.56 13.85
C ASP A 112 10.66 19.56 13.69
N GLY A 113 10.07 18.40 13.32
CA GLY A 113 8.61 18.28 13.08
C GLY A 113 8.09 19.12 11.90
N ASN A 114 8.98 19.79 11.17
CA ASN A 114 8.64 20.61 10.03
C ASN A 114 8.74 19.82 8.73
N GLY A 115 7.74 19.89 7.89
CA GLY A 115 7.74 19.26 6.57
C GLY A 115 6.51 18.40 6.29
N PRO A 116 6.52 17.65 5.18
CA PRO A 116 5.43 16.76 4.86
C PRO A 116 5.38 15.58 5.83
N SER A 117 4.18 15.05 6.06
CA SER A 117 3.95 13.87 6.89
C SER A 117 2.99 12.92 6.18
N THR A 118 3.35 11.64 6.10
CA THR A 118 2.47 10.61 5.56
C THR A 118 1.31 10.35 6.52
N PHE A 119 1.55 10.43 7.82
CA PHE A 119 0.51 10.26 8.83
C PHE A 119 -0.51 11.40 8.80
N GLN A 120 -0.08 12.66 8.70
CA GLN A 120 -1.00 13.79 8.61
C GLN A 120 -1.85 13.71 7.33
N ARG A 121 -1.26 13.23 6.22
CA ARG A 121 -2.02 12.94 5.00
C ARG A 121 -3.06 11.85 5.26
N LEU A 122 -2.67 10.69 5.80
CA LEU A 122 -3.59 9.59 6.12
C LEU A 122 -4.71 10.05 7.07
N LYS A 123 -4.36 10.85 8.06
CA LYS A 123 -5.31 11.42 9.01
C LYS A 123 -6.35 12.28 8.29
N SER A 124 -5.92 13.25 7.50
CA SER A 124 -6.80 14.19 6.81
C SER A 124 -7.69 13.51 5.75
N VAL A 125 -7.13 12.55 4.97
CA VAL A 125 -7.88 11.91 3.88
C VAL A 125 -8.78 10.79 4.35
N PHE A 126 -8.52 10.19 5.53
CA PHE A 126 -9.25 9.03 5.98
C PHE A 126 -9.65 9.08 7.46
N LEU A 127 -8.68 9.11 8.39
CA LEU A 127 -8.94 8.83 9.81
C LEU A 127 -9.85 9.87 10.47
N ASP A 128 -9.75 11.14 10.12
CA ASP A 128 -10.63 12.22 10.64
C ASP A 128 -12.08 12.13 10.12
N ASN A 129 -12.34 11.26 9.14
CA ASN A 129 -13.66 11.12 8.51
C ASN A 129 -14.45 9.88 8.96
N ILE A 130 -13.92 9.11 9.93
CA ILE A 130 -14.48 7.85 10.41
C ILE A 130 -14.53 7.82 11.95
N ASP A 131 -15.18 6.81 12.54
CA ASP A 131 -15.39 6.68 13.99
C ASP A 131 -14.27 5.93 14.73
N ILE A 132 -13.04 5.93 14.19
CA ILE A 132 -11.90 5.29 14.84
C ILE A 132 -11.50 6.06 16.11
N PRO A 133 -11.34 5.41 17.28
CA PRO A 133 -10.82 6.06 18.48
C PRO A 133 -9.35 6.46 18.30
N GLU A 134 -8.97 7.63 18.78
CA GLU A 134 -7.58 8.10 18.69
C GLU A 134 -6.60 7.15 19.40
N SER A 135 -7.01 6.50 20.48
CA SER A 135 -6.24 5.47 21.19
C SER A 135 -5.91 4.24 20.33
N ASN A 136 -6.61 4.03 19.23
CA ASN A 136 -6.43 2.92 18.32
C ASN A 136 -5.56 3.29 17.10
N ILE A 137 -5.06 4.53 17.04
CA ILE A 137 -4.22 5.02 15.96
C ILE A 137 -2.78 5.04 16.44
N HIS A 138 -1.92 4.29 15.76
CA HIS A 138 -0.49 4.22 16.03
C HIS A 138 0.29 4.84 14.88
N THR A 139 1.14 5.80 15.20
CA THR A 139 2.05 6.43 14.23
C THR A 139 3.51 6.26 14.68
N MET A 140 4.42 6.40 13.74
CA MET A 140 5.84 6.41 14.02
C MET A 140 6.25 7.79 14.51
N ASP A 141 6.80 7.87 15.73
CA ASP A 141 7.37 9.12 16.24
C ASP A 141 8.72 9.37 15.57
N THR A 142 8.74 10.31 14.66
CA THR A 142 9.94 10.69 13.88
C THR A 142 10.52 12.04 14.27
N GLU A 143 9.96 12.71 15.30
CA GLU A 143 10.47 14.00 15.82
C GLU A 143 11.59 13.83 16.85
N MET A 144 11.98 12.60 17.13
CA MET A 144 13.04 12.26 18.09
C MET A 144 14.44 12.28 17.48
N ALA A 145 15.44 12.18 18.34
CA ALA A 145 16.83 12.07 17.90
C ALA A 145 17.05 10.76 17.11
N ARG A 146 17.88 10.82 16.06
CA ARG A 146 18.14 9.67 15.18
C ARG A 146 18.64 8.43 15.93
N ALA A 147 19.38 8.63 17.04
CA ALA A 147 19.88 7.54 17.88
C ALA A 147 18.76 6.75 18.56
N ASP A 148 17.59 7.35 18.79
CA ASP A 148 16.46 6.74 19.48
C ASP A 148 15.50 6.00 18.54
N LEU A 149 15.60 6.24 17.21
CA LEU A 149 14.72 5.66 16.21
C LEU A 149 14.75 4.13 16.19
N PHE A 150 15.90 3.52 16.44
CA PHE A 150 15.99 2.05 16.50
C PHE A 150 15.10 1.49 17.61
N LYS A 151 15.12 2.10 18.79
CA LYS A 151 14.28 1.69 19.92
C LYS A 151 12.81 1.93 19.62
N MET A 152 12.48 3.06 18.98
CA MET A 152 11.12 3.36 18.55
C MET A 152 10.62 2.31 17.55
N CYS A 153 11.41 1.94 16.53
CA CYS A 153 11.06 0.88 15.57
C CYS A 153 10.77 -0.45 16.27
N GLN A 154 11.61 -0.87 17.21
CA GLN A 154 11.37 -2.08 17.99
C GLN A 154 10.08 -2.01 18.82
N GLN A 155 9.78 -0.85 19.40
CA GLN A 155 8.55 -0.64 20.16
C GLN A 155 7.32 -0.68 19.25
N TYR A 156 7.42 -0.15 18.04
CA TYR A 156 6.38 -0.16 17.02
C TYR A 156 6.06 -1.58 16.57
N GLU A 157 7.07 -2.38 16.26
CA GLU A 157 6.90 -3.81 15.93
C GLU A 157 6.24 -4.59 17.07
N LYS A 158 6.69 -4.36 18.32
CA LYS A 158 6.05 -4.96 19.50
C LYS A 158 4.60 -4.50 19.70
N ALA A 159 4.26 -3.28 19.32
CA ALA A 159 2.88 -2.80 19.37
C ALA A 159 2.00 -3.55 18.36
N ILE A 160 2.50 -3.80 17.14
CA ILE A 160 1.84 -4.64 16.14
C ILE A 160 1.63 -6.07 16.66
N GLU A 161 2.66 -6.68 17.25
CA GLU A 161 2.57 -8.03 17.85
C GLU A 161 1.51 -8.08 18.97
N ARG A 162 1.51 -7.10 19.88
CA ARG A 162 0.51 -7.01 20.97
C ARG A 162 -0.90 -6.78 20.45
N ALA A 163 -1.05 -6.09 19.33
CA ALA A 163 -2.34 -5.95 18.66
C ALA A 163 -2.83 -7.29 18.04
N GLY A 164 -1.95 -8.30 17.94
CA GLY A 164 -2.26 -9.62 17.38
C GLY A 164 -1.79 -9.79 15.93
N GLY A 165 -0.88 -8.92 15.47
CA GLY A 165 -0.41 -8.88 14.09
C GLY A 165 -1.38 -8.16 13.15
N ILE A 166 -0.91 -7.85 11.94
CA ILE A 166 -1.66 -7.10 10.93
C ILE A 166 -2.64 -8.02 10.21
N ASP A 167 -3.91 -7.63 10.13
CA ASP A 167 -4.94 -8.33 9.37
C ASP A 167 -4.92 -7.96 7.90
N LEU A 168 -4.65 -6.68 7.61
CA LEU A 168 -4.57 -6.16 6.24
C LEU A 168 -3.53 -5.05 6.15
N VAL A 169 -2.63 -5.18 5.17
CA VAL A 169 -1.82 -4.08 4.64
C VAL A 169 -2.54 -3.47 3.45
N MET A 170 -2.68 -2.14 3.44
CA MET A 170 -3.06 -1.36 2.28
C MET A 170 -1.88 -0.49 1.84
N CYS A 171 -1.34 -0.72 0.67
CA CYS A 171 -0.19 0.02 0.15
C CYS A 171 -0.29 0.23 -1.37
N GLU A 172 0.71 0.87 -1.94
CA GLU A 172 0.87 1.02 -3.39
C GLU A 172 2.27 0.55 -3.82
N ILE A 173 2.42 0.22 -5.08
CA ILE A 173 3.74 0.00 -5.69
C ILE A 173 4.34 1.37 -5.99
N GLY A 174 5.53 1.64 -5.47
CA GLY A 174 6.30 2.82 -5.84
C GLY A 174 6.93 2.69 -7.24
N MET A 175 7.38 3.80 -7.80
CA MET A 175 7.87 3.92 -9.19
C MET A 175 8.99 2.94 -9.57
N GLN A 176 9.78 2.48 -8.59
CA GLN A 176 10.86 1.51 -8.77
C GLN A 176 10.55 0.17 -8.12
N GLY A 177 9.27 -0.15 -7.92
CA GLY A 177 8.85 -1.36 -7.22
C GLY A 177 9.06 -1.29 -5.71
N ALA A 178 9.16 -0.11 -5.13
CA ALA A 178 9.19 0.04 -3.68
C ALA A 178 7.84 -0.34 -3.06
N LEU A 179 7.86 -0.93 -1.86
CA LEU A 179 6.70 -1.10 -0.99
C LEU A 179 6.91 -0.22 0.25
N ALA A 180 6.03 0.76 0.47
CA ALA A 180 6.31 1.87 1.37
C ALA A 180 7.66 2.51 0.98
N PHE A 181 8.61 2.71 1.90
CA PHE A 181 9.95 3.18 1.56
C PHE A 181 11.00 2.05 1.52
N ASN A 182 10.58 0.83 1.23
CA ASN A 182 11.49 -0.26 0.91
C ASN A 182 11.89 -0.19 -0.56
N GLU A 183 12.93 0.58 -0.86
CA GLU A 183 13.47 0.82 -2.20
C GLU A 183 14.34 -0.34 -2.68
N PRO A 184 14.73 -0.40 -3.99
CA PRO A 184 15.62 -1.41 -4.54
C PRO A 184 16.87 -1.66 -3.69
N GLY A 185 17.19 -2.94 -3.45
CA GLY A 185 18.25 -3.40 -2.56
C GLY A 185 17.77 -3.75 -1.14
N THR A 186 16.49 -3.53 -0.82
CA THR A 186 15.91 -3.93 0.46
C THR A 186 15.76 -5.44 0.55
N LYS A 187 16.31 -6.04 1.61
CA LYS A 187 16.22 -7.48 1.86
C LYS A 187 14.83 -7.88 2.36
N SER A 188 14.40 -9.11 2.03
CA SER A 188 13.14 -9.69 2.52
C SER A 188 13.06 -9.75 4.05
N SER A 189 14.19 -9.89 4.73
CA SER A 189 14.31 -9.95 6.20
C SER A 189 14.31 -8.58 6.89
N SER A 190 14.23 -7.47 6.13
CA SER A 190 14.26 -6.12 6.71
C SER A 190 13.03 -5.86 7.56
N GLY A 191 13.24 -5.46 8.82
CA GLY A 191 12.22 -4.97 9.75
C GLY A 191 12.03 -3.46 9.68
N CYS A 192 11.30 -2.92 10.66
CA CYS A 192 11.07 -1.48 10.81
C CYS A 192 12.39 -0.75 11.03
N ARG A 193 12.63 0.32 10.24
CA ARG A 193 13.91 1.02 10.26
C ARG A 193 13.86 2.40 9.62
N LEU A 194 14.87 3.22 9.97
CA LEU A 194 15.21 4.44 9.23
C LEU A 194 15.87 4.06 7.90
N VAL A 195 15.45 4.70 6.81
CA VAL A 195 16.02 4.56 5.46
C VAL A 195 16.38 5.93 4.88
N LEU A 196 17.41 5.96 4.04
CA LEU A 196 17.69 7.11 3.16
C LEU A 196 16.85 6.95 1.90
N LEU A 197 16.27 8.04 1.43
CA LEU A 197 15.45 8.06 0.24
C LEU A 197 16.28 8.37 -0.99
N ALA A 198 16.11 7.60 -2.06
CA ALA A 198 16.73 7.84 -3.35
C ALA A 198 16.29 9.18 -3.93
N ASN A 199 17.16 9.82 -4.72
CA ASN A 199 16.84 11.12 -5.34
C ASN A 199 15.55 11.09 -6.16
N GLN A 200 15.26 10.00 -6.87
CA GLN A 200 14.05 9.85 -7.65
C GLN A 200 12.80 9.85 -6.76
N THR A 201 12.84 9.11 -5.64
CA THR A 201 11.77 9.11 -4.63
C THR A 201 11.58 10.50 -4.02
N ARG A 202 12.68 11.18 -3.69
CA ARG A 202 12.63 12.56 -3.17
C ARG A 202 12.00 13.53 -4.16
N HIS A 203 12.32 13.44 -5.45
CA HIS A 203 11.65 14.26 -6.48
C HIS A 203 10.15 13.97 -6.56
N ALA A 204 9.74 12.70 -6.49
CA ALA A 204 8.34 12.33 -6.49
C ALA A 204 7.62 12.90 -5.25
N ILE A 205 8.22 12.79 -4.07
CA ILE A 205 7.69 13.36 -2.81
C ILE A 205 7.56 14.89 -2.92
N ALA A 206 8.58 15.59 -3.44
CA ALA A 206 8.53 17.05 -3.59
C ALA A 206 7.35 17.48 -4.45
N ASN A 207 7.13 16.79 -5.56
CA ASN A 207 6.00 17.07 -6.46
C ASN A 207 4.65 16.73 -5.82
N ASP A 208 4.55 15.61 -5.15
CA ASP A 208 3.32 15.09 -4.57
C ASP A 208 2.86 15.90 -3.35
N TYR A 209 3.80 16.25 -2.47
CA TYR A 209 3.53 17.07 -1.28
C TYR A 209 3.65 18.57 -1.53
N LYS A 210 4.04 19.00 -2.75
CA LYS A 210 4.23 20.39 -3.13
C LYS A 210 5.18 21.15 -2.20
N VAL A 211 6.32 20.51 -1.92
CA VAL A 211 7.39 21.10 -1.10
C VAL A 211 8.65 21.32 -1.94
N ASP A 212 9.38 22.39 -1.65
CA ASP A 212 10.62 22.72 -2.37
C ASP A 212 11.73 21.71 -2.10
N VAL A 213 11.78 21.18 -0.88
CA VAL A 213 12.78 20.22 -0.44
C VAL A 213 12.09 19.02 0.20
N ALA A 214 12.23 17.86 -0.44
CA ALA A 214 11.74 16.62 0.12
C ALA A 214 12.64 16.12 1.27
N PRO A 215 12.07 15.39 2.25
CA PRO A 215 12.84 14.73 3.30
C PRO A 215 13.93 13.81 2.71
N GLU A 216 15.09 13.73 3.38
CA GLU A 216 16.20 12.87 2.96
C GLU A 216 16.03 11.42 3.43
N SER A 217 15.20 11.21 4.44
CA SER A 217 15.04 9.93 5.09
C SER A 217 13.62 9.75 5.62
N ALA A 218 13.27 8.48 5.84
CA ALA A 218 11.99 8.08 6.39
C ALA A 218 12.15 6.87 7.31
N VAL A 219 11.23 6.67 8.23
CA VAL A 219 11.06 5.41 8.94
C VAL A 219 9.98 4.61 8.21
N THR A 220 10.22 3.33 8.02
CA THR A 220 9.29 2.46 7.28
C THR A 220 9.20 1.07 7.92
N LEU A 221 8.01 0.47 7.93
CA LEU A 221 7.89 -0.98 8.10
C LEU A 221 8.72 -1.66 7.02
N GLY A 222 9.48 -2.67 7.39
CA GLY A 222 10.30 -3.44 6.46
C GLY A 222 9.49 -4.48 5.70
N ILE A 223 10.11 -5.10 4.70
CA ILE A 223 9.48 -6.18 3.91
C ILE A 223 9.00 -7.30 4.82
N SER A 224 9.80 -7.70 5.84
CA SER A 224 9.38 -8.78 6.75
C SER A 224 8.11 -8.42 7.53
N ASN A 225 7.93 -7.16 7.92
CA ASN A 225 6.73 -6.72 8.62
C ASN A 225 5.49 -6.76 7.71
N LEU A 226 5.63 -6.32 6.46
CA LEU A 226 4.55 -6.31 5.48
C LEU A 226 4.13 -7.73 5.11
N MET A 227 5.10 -8.61 4.84
CA MET A 227 4.87 -10.01 4.45
C MET A 227 4.32 -10.89 5.58
N GLN A 228 4.37 -10.46 6.84
CA GLN A 228 3.73 -11.14 7.97
C GLN A 228 2.25 -10.79 8.14
N ALA A 229 1.72 -9.86 7.39
CA ALA A 229 0.29 -9.57 7.40
C ALA A 229 -0.54 -10.78 6.94
N ARG A 230 -1.80 -10.86 7.35
CA ARG A 230 -2.70 -11.92 6.89
C ARG A 230 -3.17 -11.69 5.46
N ASN A 231 -3.35 -10.44 5.09
CA ASN A 231 -3.76 -10.04 3.75
C ASN A 231 -2.98 -8.79 3.33
N ILE A 232 -2.72 -8.66 2.04
CA ILE A 232 -2.13 -7.46 1.43
C ILE A 232 -3.01 -7.06 0.24
N VAL A 233 -3.42 -5.81 0.21
CA VAL A 233 -4.01 -5.18 -0.99
C VAL A 233 -3.05 -4.08 -1.43
N CYS A 234 -2.53 -4.22 -2.64
CA CYS A 234 -1.57 -3.31 -3.22
C CYS A 234 -2.13 -2.70 -4.50
N PHE A 235 -1.96 -1.39 -4.67
CA PHE A 235 -2.55 -0.64 -5.78
C PHE A 235 -1.47 -0.11 -6.71
N ALA A 236 -1.80 -0.06 -8.01
CA ALA A 236 -1.07 0.73 -8.99
C ALA A 236 -2.03 1.24 -10.06
N TRP A 237 -1.94 2.55 -10.39
CA TRP A 237 -2.78 3.19 -11.38
C TRP A 237 -1.97 3.91 -12.45
N GLY A 238 -2.37 3.72 -13.70
CA GLY A 238 -1.86 4.46 -14.82
C GLY A 238 -0.65 3.84 -15.51
N GLU A 239 -0.51 4.16 -16.78
CA GLU A 239 0.49 3.63 -17.73
C GLU A 239 1.94 3.71 -17.23
N TYR A 240 2.22 4.68 -16.37
CA TYR A 240 3.56 4.85 -15.81
C TYR A 240 4.01 3.63 -14.99
N TYR A 241 3.08 2.93 -14.37
CA TYR A 241 3.37 1.76 -13.53
C TYR A 241 3.42 0.44 -14.30
N ALA A 242 2.93 0.37 -15.55
CA ALA A 242 2.86 -0.87 -16.32
C ALA A 242 4.19 -1.66 -16.37
N PRO A 243 5.38 -1.06 -16.59
CA PRO A 243 6.63 -1.82 -16.62
C PRO A 243 7.02 -2.43 -15.26
N VAL A 244 6.77 -1.71 -14.17
CA VAL A 244 7.09 -2.19 -12.82
C VAL A 244 6.07 -3.22 -12.34
N VAL A 245 4.80 -3.06 -12.73
CA VAL A 245 3.73 -4.04 -12.47
C VAL A 245 4.05 -5.35 -13.18
N ALA A 246 4.34 -5.33 -14.49
CA ALA A 246 4.72 -6.54 -15.23
C ALA A 246 5.91 -7.25 -14.57
N SER A 247 6.95 -6.51 -14.18
CA SER A 247 8.11 -7.07 -13.49
C SER A 247 7.78 -7.61 -12.10
N THR A 248 6.80 -7.00 -11.40
CA THR A 248 6.33 -7.46 -10.08
C THR A 248 5.55 -8.76 -10.18
N VAL A 249 4.72 -8.90 -11.22
CA VAL A 249 3.78 -10.03 -11.38
C VAL A 249 4.46 -11.25 -12.01
N GLU A 250 5.27 -11.03 -13.05
CA GLU A 250 5.84 -12.08 -13.90
C GLU A 250 7.36 -12.30 -13.70
N GLY A 251 8.03 -11.28 -13.15
CA GLY A 251 9.50 -11.29 -12.99
C GLY A 251 9.96 -12.17 -11.82
N PRO A 252 11.29 -12.38 -11.68
CA PRO A 252 11.84 -13.12 -10.56
C PRO A 252 11.73 -12.35 -9.26
N VAL A 253 11.56 -13.08 -8.15
CA VAL A 253 11.61 -12.50 -6.80
C VAL A 253 13.04 -12.06 -6.49
N THR A 254 13.23 -10.77 -6.24
CA THR A 254 14.55 -10.18 -6.02
C THR A 254 14.49 -8.93 -5.15
N ASP A 255 15.56 -8.66 -4.40
CA ASP A 255 15.72 -7.43 -3.64
C ASP A 255 15.96 -6.18 -4.52
N ALA A 256 16.31 -6.36 -5.77
CA ALA A 256 16.39 -5.28 -6.76
C ALA A 256 14.99 -4.74 -7.15
N LEU A 257 13.93 -5.50 -6.88
CA LEU A 257 12.53 -5.12 -7.08
C LEU A 257 11.71 -5.55 -5.86
N PRO A 258 11.63 -4.74 -4.78
CA PRO A 258 10.97 -5.15 -3.53
C PRO A 258 9.52 -5.56 -3.68
N SER A 259 8.77 -4.98 -4.63
CA SER A 259 7.39 -5.39 -4.93
C SER A 259 7.30 -6.85 -5.41
N SER A 260 8.37 -7.44 -5.95
CA SER A 260 8.40 -8.85 -6.33
C SER A 260 8.23 -9.80 -5.13
N PHE A 261 8.51 -9.34 -3.90
CA PHE A 261 8.23 -10.14 -2.71
C PHE A 261 6.74 -10.41 -2.50
N LEU A 262 5.85 -9.62 -3.09
CA LEU A 262 4.40 -9.89 -3.08
C LEU A 262 4.05 -11.27 -3.63
N GLN A 263 4.86 -11.81 -4.57
CA GLN A 263 4.71 -13.17 -5.10
C GLN A 263 4.91 -14.27 -4.03
N THR A 264 5.58 -13.96 -2.93
CA THR A 264 5.82 -14.92 -1.83
C THR A 264 4.75 -14.91 -0.74
N HIS A 265 3.74 -14.04 -0.89
CA HIS A 265 2.68 -13.89 0.09
C HIS A 265 1.35 -14.47 -0.43
N ASN A 266 0.80 -15.46 0.28
CA ASN A 266 -0.32 -16.28 -0.20
C ASN A 266 -1.67 -15.53 -0.33
N HIS A 267 -1.83 -14.38 0.32
CA HIS A 267 -3.06 -13.60 0.35
C HIS A 267 -2.81 -12.16 -0.07
N THR A 268 -2.07 -12.00 -1.16
CA THR A 268 -1.87 -10.70 -1.81
C THR A 268 -2.85 -10.55 -2.97
N LEU A 269 -3.45 -9.39 -3.04
CA LEU A 269 -4.19 -8.91 -4.20
C LEU A 269 -3.51 -7.65 -4.73
N LEU A 270 -3.17 -7.66 -6.00
CA LEU A 270 -2.74 -6.49 -6.75
C LEU A 270 -3.92 -5.95 -7.55
N VAL A 271 -4.26 -4.70 -7.30
CA VAL A 271 -5.42 -4.02 -7.91
C VAL A 271 -4.91 -2.98 -8.90
N LEU A 272 -5.33 -3.11 -10.14
CA LEU A 272 -4.84 -2.32 -11.27
C LEU A 272 -6.00 -1.66 -12.01
N ASP A 273 -5.72 -0.54 -12.67
CA ASP A 273 -6.54 -0.07 -13.79
C ASP A 273 -6.00 -0.64 -15.11
N LEU A 274 -6.74 -0.44 -16.20
CA LEU A 274 -6.35 -0.90 -17.54
C LEU A 274 -5.03 -0.31 -18.05
N ALA A 275 -4.52 0.73 -17.42
CA ALA A 275 -3.34 1.44 -17.86
C ALA A 275 -2.07 1.02 -17.11
N ALA A 276 -2.21 0.40 -15.94
CA ALA A 276 -1.09 0.03 -15.05
C ALA A 276 -0.38 -1.31 -15.40
#